data_68e238741829a945a947e08065c707fe
#
_entry.id   68e238741829a945a947e08065c707fe
#
_cell.length_a   1.000
_cell.length_b   1.000
_cell.length_c   1.000
_cell.angle_alpha   90.00
_cell.angle_beta   90.00
_cell.angle_gamma   90.00
#
_symmetry.space_group_name_H-M   'P 1'
#
loop_
_entity.id
_entity.type
_entity.pdbx_description
1 polymer ?
#
loop_
_entity_poly.entity_id
_entity_poly.type
_entity_poly.pdbx_seq_one_letter_code
_entity_poly.pdbx_strand_id
1 'polypeptide(L)'
;MNVSAFIAQRIRHTEGQSFSATVAKIGVASVALGLAVMIVSFAILGGFKNEIYNKIFSFGGHLQVSEFTMSRSYDESPISTDTELYRNYAKTPGIAHIQGVMHKAALMKTETDVQGVVLKGVGGDFDVTAFRPNLREGRFVAWQDTATSRDVVVSRKIARQLKLKLNDEVALYFVQTPPRVRKVRVSGIYETGMEEFDDNLVLCDIRLLQRISGWKPNQVGVYEVFLDAFKDEEAGSKKVFDLMDFEMRLVKVTEKYSQIFEWLMLLNRNVTIFLTLILFVACFNMVAILLILIMERTQMIGLLKAVGARNGQIQRIFVFSGLRLISKGMIWGNVIGIGLCALQYFFKLIPLDPDTYYMDSVPIEWDIPLLLLLNLLVLLLILSILLIPTLVISRINPVKAIRFD
;
A
#
# COMPACT_ATOMS: atom_id res chain seq x y z
N MET A 1 -19.39 -12.98 43.26
CA MET A 1 -19.55 -11.57 42.83
C MET A 1 -18.22 -10.85 43.08
N ASN A 2 -17.59 -10.27 42.08
CA ASN A 2 -16.26 -9.66 42.24
C ASN A 2 -16.45 -8.26 42.85
N VAL A 3 -16.19 -8.13 44.15
CA VAL A 3 -16.41 -6.89 44.94
C VAL A 3 -15.72 -5.67 44.31
N SER A 4 -14.50 -5.87 43.74
CA SER A 4 -13.76 -4.79 43.07
C SER A 4 -14.49 -4.25 41.85
N ALA A 5 -15.11 -5.12 41.04
CA ALA A 5 -15.89 -4.73 39.86
C ALA A 5 -17.19 -4.02 40.26
N PHE A 6 -17.84 -4.47 41.34
CA PHE A 6 -19.06 -3.84 41.88
C PHE A 6 -18.79 -2.42 42.39
N ILE A 7 -17.72 -2.24 43.17
CA ILE A 7 -17.31 -0.91 43.68
C ILE A 7 -16.96 0.01 42.50
N ALA A 8 -16.20 -0.45 41.52
CA ALA A 8 -15.84 0.30 40.32
C ALA A 8 -17.08 0.76 39.51
N GLN A 9 -18.18 -0.02 39.53
CA GLN A 9 -19.44 0.34 38.88
C GLN A 9 -20.23 1.41 39.67
N ARG A 10 -20.21 1.37 41.00
CA ARG A 10 -21.01 2.25 41.85
C ARG A 10 -20.38 3.63 42.04
N ILE A 11 -19.05 3.73 41.96
CA ILE A 11 -18.30 5.00 41.98
C ILE A 11 -18.80 5.96 40.86
N ARG A 12 -19.32 5.42 39.78
CA ARG A 12 -19.83 6.19 38.62
C ARG A 12 -21.13 6.98 38.89
N HIS A 13 -21.99 6.47 39.78
CA HIS A 13 -23.33 7.10 39.98
C HIS A 13 -23.28 8.43 40.77
N THR A 14 -22.11 8.78 41.34
CA THR A 14 -21.91 10.03 42.09
C THR A 14 -21.28 11.14 41.22
N GLU A 15 -21.00 10.89 39.93
CA GLU A 15 -20.11 11.72 39.08
C GLU A 15 -20.87 12.77 38.23
N GLY A 16 -22.07 13.18 38.56
CA GLY A 16 -22.93 14.04 37.71
C GLY A 16 -22.31 15.39 37.24
N GLN A 17 -21.35 15.98 37.93
CA GLN A 17 -20.72 17.28 37.59
C GLN A 17 -19.30 17.45 38.16
N SER A 18 -18.54 16.38 38.45
CA SER A 18 -17.20 16.50 39.03
C SER A 18 -16.11 16.74 37.97
N PHE A 19 -15.05 17.42 38.37
CA PHE A 19 -13.82 17.62 37.60
C PHE A 19 -13.29 16.28 37.02
N SER A 20 -13.44 15.21 37.80
CA SER A 20 -13.10 13.84 37.40
C SER A 20 -13.82 13.35 36.15
N ALA A 21 -15.12 13.70 36.00
CA ALA A 21 -15.89 13.31 34.80
C ALA A 21 -15.37 13.98 33.52
N THR A 22 -14.93 15.23 33.63
CA THR A 22 -14.32 15.96 32.48
C THR A 22 -12.98 15.38 32.13
N VAL A 23 -12.12 15.09 33.10
CA VAL A 23 -10.82 14.47 32.92
C VAL A 23 -10.98 13.08 32.28
N ALA A 24 -11.97 12.29 32.72
CA ALA A 24 -12.26 10.98 32.14
C ALA A 24 -12.70 11.07 30.66
N LYS A 25 -13.52 12.08 30.30
CA LYS A 25 -13.92 12.34 28.90
C LYS A 25 -12.71 12.70 28.02
N ILE A 26 -11.79 13.52 28.53
CA ILE A 26 -10.53 13.85 27.83
C ILE A 26 -9.71 12.58 27.58
N GLY A 27 -9.64 11.67 28.56
CA GLY A 27 -8.95 10.39 28.38
C GLY A 27 -9.56 9.51 27.31
N VAL A 28 -10.89 9.38 27.32
CA VAL A 28 -11.60 8.64 26.27
C VAL A 28 -11.36 9.27 24.91
N ALA A 29 -11.43 10.60 24.79
CA ALA A 29 -11.18 11.32 23.55
C ALA A 29 -9.73 11.14 23.04
N SER A 30 -8.76 11.19 23.95
CA SER A 30 -7.33 11.00 23.60
C SER A 30 -7.05 9.61 23.02
N VAL A 31 -7.57 8.55 23.66
CA VAL A 31 -7.45 7.18 23.16
C VAL A 31 -8.20 7.01 21.84
N ALA A 32 -9.42 7.58 21.74
CA ALA A 32 -10.24 7.49 20.53
C ALA A 32 -9.55 8.17 19.35
N LEU A 33 -9.05 9.39 19.55
CA LEU A 33 -8.34 10.14 18.51
C LEU A 33 -7.06 9.41 18.07
N GLY A 34 -6.25 8.96 19.04
CA GLY A 34 -5.02 8.22 18.74
C GLY A 34 -5.26 6.95 17.91
N LEU A 35 -6.26 6.14 18.29
CA LEU A 35 -6.61 4.94 17.55
C LEU A 35 -7.21 5.27 16.17
N ALA A 36 -8.10 6.28 16.09
CA ALA A 36 -8.68 6.69 14.81
C ALA A 36 -7.62 7.16 13.82
N VAL A 37 -6.67 7.99 14.26
CA VAL A 37 -5.54 8.45 13.42
C VAL A 37 -4.68 7.27 12.97
N MET A 38 -4.39 6.29 13.85
CA MET A 38 -3.65 5.10 13.47
C MET A 38 -4.36 4.29 12.40
N ILE A 39 -5.66 4.03 12.56
CA ILE A 39 -6.47 3.28 11.58
C ILE A 39 -6.46 3.99 10.22
N VAL A 40 -6.74 5.29 10.19
CA VAL A 40 -6.77 6.08 8.96
C VAL A 40 -5.39 6.11 8.29
N SER A 41 -4.33 6.32 9.06
CA SER A 41 -2.97 6.40 8.50
C SER A 41 -2.52 5.08 7.88
N PHE A 42 -2.75 3.94 8.53
CA PHE A 42 -2.39 2.65 7.97
C PHE A 42 -3.26 2.27 6.78
N ALA A 43 -4.56 2.57 6.81
CA ALA A 43 -5.46 2.32 5.69
C ALA A 43 -5.06 3.14 4.44
N ILE A 44 -4.70 4.40 4.60
CA ILE A 44 -4.21 5.26 3.51
C ILE A 44 -2.84 4.77 3.01
N LEU A 45 -1.90 4.50 3.92
CA LEU A 45 -0.55 4.06 3.54
C LEU A 45 -0.58 2.73 2.80
N GLY A 46 -1.39 1.77 3.27
CA GLY A 46 -1.58 0.48 2.60
C GLY A 46 -2.19 0.66 1.23
N GLY A 47 -3.28 1.42 1.13
CA GLY A 47 -3.95 1.70 -0.14
C GLY A 47 -3.02 2.40 -1.14
N PHE A 48 -2.24 3.38 -0.69
CA PHE A 48 -1.26 4.08 -1.52
C PHE A 48 -0.17 3.14 -2.07
N LYS A 49 0.38 2.29 -1.21
CA LYS A 49 1.40 1.31 -1.61
C LYS A 49 0.84 0.30 -2.61
N ASN A 50 -0.32 -0.26 -2.32
CA ASN A 50 -0.95 -1.24 -3.20
C ASN A 50 -1.30 -0.66 -4.57
N GLU A 51 -1.78 0.57 -4.64
CA GLU A 51 -2.08 1.23 -5.91
C GLU A 51 -0.83 1.40 -6.76
N ILE A 52 0.29 1.87 -6.16
CA ILE A 52 1.56 2.01 -6.87
C ILE A 52 2.11 0.65 -7.29
N TYR A 53 2.08 -0.36 -6.41
CA TYR A 53 2.53 -1.71 -6.74
C TYR A 53 1.73 -2.30 -7.90
N ASN A 54 0.41 -2.21 -7.86
CA ASN A 54 -0.45 -2.71 -8.93
C ASN A 54 -0.14 -2.04 -10.28
N LYS A 55 0.10 -0.72 -10.28
CA LYS A 55 0.49 0.00 -11.49
C LYS A 55 1.83 -0.47 -12.05
N ILE A 56 2.87 -0.54 -11.23
CA ILE A 56 4.20 -0.98 -11.66
C ILE A 56 4.13 -2.42 -12.17
N PHE A 57 3.50 -3.32 -11.40
CA PHE A 57 3.45 -4.74 -11.77
C PHE A 57 2.55 -5.01 -12.98
N SER A 58 1.49 -4.23 -13.21
CA SER A 58 0.67 -4.37 -14.42
C SER A 58 1.45 -4.08 -15.72
N PHE A 59 2.54 -3.31 -15.64
CA PHE A 59 3.40 -2.96 -16.76
C PHE A 59 4.66 -3.82 -16.90
N GLY A 60 5.17 -4.38 -15.83
CA GLY A 60 6.48 -5.05 -15.86
C GLY A 60 6.52 -6.43 -15.22
N GLY A 61 5.40 -6.94 -14.69
CA GLY A 61 5.40 -8.13 -13.83
C GLY A 61 6.10 -7.87 -12.50
N HIS A 62 6.35 -8.91 -11.72
CA HIS A 62 7.13 -8.86 -10.48
C HIS A 62 8.62 -9.11 -10.74
N LEU A 63 8.91 -10.00 -11.69
CA LEU A 63 10.24 -10.37 -12.08
C LEU A 63 10.38 -10.26 -13.60
N GLN A 64 11.55 -9.88 -14.07
CA GLN A 64 11.89 -9.83 -15.49
C GLN A 64 13.06 -10.78 -15.78
N VAL A 65 12.89 -11.65 -16.79
CA VAL A 65 13.93 -12.55 -17.25
C VAL A 65 14.28 -12.19 -18.69
N SER A 66 15.54 -11.89 -18.94
CA SER A 66 16.07 -11.52 -20.25
C SER A 66 17.37 -12.25 -20.52
N GLU A 67 17.87 -12.20 -21.74
CA GLU A 67 19.22 -12.69 -22.04
C GLU A 67 20.26 -11.88 -21.25
N PHE A 68 21.32 -12.57 -20.79
CA PHE A 68 22.44 -11.91 -20.13
C PHE A 68 23.29 -11.18 -21.18
N THR A 69 23.18 -9.87 -21.26
CA THR A 69 23.99 -9.03 -22.14
C THR A 69 24.72 -7.96 -21.35
N MET A 70 25.96 -7.68 -21.72
CA MET A 70 26.74 -6.57 -21.18
C MET A 70 26.39 -5.23 -21.85
N SER A 71 25.60 -5.25 -22.92
CA SER A 71 25.14 -4.02 -23.59
C SER A 71 24.10 -3.29 -22.77
N ARG A 72 24.27 -1.98 -22.66
CA ARG A 72 23.25 -1.07 -22.06
C ARG A 72 22.29 -0.52 -23.11
N SER A 73 22.24 -1.13 -24.29
CA SER A 73 21.32 -0.71 -25.36
C SER A 73 19.88 -1.05 -24.99
N TYR A 74 18.93 -0.23 -25.46
CA TYR A 74 17.51 -0.56 -25.48
C TYR A 74 17.17 -1.66 -26.50
N ASP A 75 18.13 -2.11 -27.31
CA ASP A 75 17.96 -3.26 -28.21
C ASP A 75 18.18 -4.53 -27.40
N GLU A 76 17.09 -5.26 -27.18
CA GLU A 76 17.06 -6.53 -26.48
C GLU A 76 17.61 -7.65 -27.35
N SER A 77 18.17 -8.67 -26.72
CA SER A 77 18.54 -9.93 -27.39
C SER A 77 17.36 -10.92 -27.34
N PRO A 78 17.17 -11.76 -28.35
CA PRO A 78 16.05 -12.66 -28.44
C PRO A 78 16.16 -13.87 -27.53
N ILE A 79 15.23 -14.12 -26.65
CA ILE A 79 15.06 -15.35 -25.89
C ILE A 79 13.91 -16.18 -26.46
N SER A 80 14.05 -17.52 -26.45
CA SER A 80 13.05 -18.43 -27.00
C SER A 80 11.92 -18.70 -26.00
N THR A 81 10.64 -18.63 -26.42
CA THR A 81 9.50 -19.07 -25.59
C THR A 81 9.44 -20.59 -25.40
N ASP A 82 10.38 -21.34 -25.98
CA ASP A 82 10.48 -22.80 -25.87
C ASP A 82 11.34 -23.26 -24.67
N THR A 83 11.50 -22.44 -23.63
CA THR A 83 12.23 -22.78 -22.41
C THR A 83 11.35 -23.53 -21.40
N GLU A 84 11.99 -24.25 -20.47
CA GLU A 84 11.30 -24.96 -19.40
C GLU A 84 10.48 -24.00 -18.53
N LEU A 85 11.04 -22.86 -18.18
CA LEU A 85 10.37 -21.79 -17.40
C LEU A 85 9.07 -21.37 -18.08
N TYR A 86 9.12 -21.04 -19.38
CA TYR A 86 7.94 -20.50 -20.08
C TYR A 86 6.85 -21.56 -20.33
N ARG A 87 7.21 -22.82 -20.55
CA ARG A 87 6.25 -23.90 -20.79
C ARG A 87 5.61 -24.46 -19.53
N ASN A 88 6.34 -24.47 -18.41
CA ASN A 88 5.95 -25.16 -17.19
C ASN A 88 5.53 -24.23 -16.04
N TYR A 89 5.46 -22.91 -16.25
CA TYR A 89 5.13 -21.97 -15.17
C TYR A 89 3.81 -22.30 -14.46
N ALA A 90 2.78 -22.72 -15.20
CA ALA A 90 1.49 -23.06 -14.65
C ALA A 90 1.51 -24.26 -13.67
N LYS A 91 2.60 -25.05 -13.70
CA LYS A 91 2.84 -26.17 -12.76
C LYS A 91 3.69 -25.76 -11.56
N THR A 92 4.26 -24.55 -11.58
CA THR A 92 5.17 -24.06 -10.55
C THR A 92 4.40 -23.24 -9.52
N PRO A 93 4.20 -23.74 -8.29
CA PRO A 93 3.46 -23.00 -7.26
C PRO A 93 4.15 -21.66 -6.94
N GLY A 94 3.38 -20.58 -6.90
CA GLY A 94 3.87 -19.23 -6.62
C GLY A 94 4.08 -18.38 -7.88
N ILE A 95 3.96 -18.93 -9.09
CA ILE A 95 3.99 -18.20 -10.36
C ILE A 95 2.55 -18.19 -10.91
N ALA A 96 1.94 -17.00 -10.91
CA ALA A 96 0.57 -16.83 -11.41
C ALA A 96 0.51 -16.82 -12.95
N HIS A 97 1.44 -16.08 -13.58
CA HIS A 97 1.45 -15.90 -15.04
C HIS A 97 2.83 -15.54 -15.55
N ILE A 98 3.13 -15.90 -16.80
CA ILE A 98 4.31 -15.44 -17.55
C ILE A 98 3.84 -14.96 -18.92
N GLN A 99 4.32 -13.79 -19.32
CA GLN A 99 4.09 -13.25 -20.66
C GLN A 99 5.41 -12.83 -21.31
N GLY A 100 5.47 -12.99 -22.64
CA GLY A 100 6.61 -12.59 -23.45
C GLY A 100 6.42 -11.20 -24.04
N VAL A 101 7.35 -10.30 -23.81
CA VAL A 101 7.32 -8.94 -24.37
C VAL A 101 8.60 -8.61 -25.11
N MET A 102 8.56 -7.55 -25.91
CA MET A 102 9.73 -7.02 -26.61
C MET A 102 9.72 -5.51 -26.57
N HIS A 103 10.85 -4.90 -26.23
CA HIS A 103 11.00 -3.45 -26.26
C HIS A 103 11.87 -3.01 -27.43
N LYS A 104 11.48 -1.90 -28.08
CA LYS A 104 12.30 -1.29 -29.14
C LYS A 104 12.10 0.21 -29.19
N ALA A 105 13.20 0.95 -29.21
CA ALA A 105 13.19 2.40 -29.36
C ALA A 105 12.78 2.81 -30.78
N ALA A 106 11.97 3.86 -30.88
CA ALA A 106 11.57 4.46 -32.15
C ALA A 106 11.31 5.96 -31.99
N LEU A 107 11.27 6.67 -33.11
CA LEU A 107 10.78 8.04 -33.16
C LEU A 107 9.35 8.03 -33.72
N MET A 108 8.40 8.52 -32.93
CA MET A 108 7.02 8.73 -33.34
C MET A 108 6.90 10.13 -33.95
N LYS A 109 6.52 10.22 -35.22
CA LYS A 109 6.48 11.47 -35.98
C LYS A 109 5.09 11.75 -36.50
N THR A 110 4.58 12.92 -36.21
CA THR A 110 3.41 13.55 -36.87
C THR A 110 3.88 14.54 -37.94
N GLU A 111 2.98 15.29 -38.52
CA GLU A 111 3.33 16.35 -39.50
C GLU A 111 4.16 17.47 -38.85
N THR A 112 3.91 17.79 -37.57
CA THR A 112 4.46 18.96 -36.88
C THR A 112 5.49 18.60 -35.81
N ASP A 113 5.35 17.44 -35.18
CA ASP A 113 6.05 17.12 -33.95
C ASP A 113 6.73 15.73 -34.04
N VAL A 114 7.83 15.53 -33.28
CA VAL A 114 8.58 14.27 -33.18
C VAL A 114 8.89 13.99 -31.72
N GLN A 115 8.63 12.74 -31.29
CA GLN A 115 8.95 12.29 -29.95
C GLN A 115 9.65 10.93 -29.97
N GLY A 116 10.68 10.76 -29.12
CA GLY A 116 11.28 9.46 -28.83
C GLY A 116 10.34 8.61 -27.98
N VAL A 117 10.09 7.38 -28.42
CA VAL A 117 9.23 6.43 -27.69
C VAL A 117 9.89 5.07 -27.58
N VAL A 118 9.53 4.30 -26.59
CA VAL A 118 9.84 2.89 -26.46
C VAL A 118 8.58 2.10 -26.75
N LEU A 119 8.62 1.31 -27.81
CA LEU A 119 7.52 0.40 -28.14
C LEU A 119 7.64 -0.85 -27.27
N LYS A 120 6.56 -1.20 -26.58
CA LYS A 120 6.39 -2.47 -25.90
C LYS A 120 5.47 -3.35 -26.75
N GLY A 121 6.06 -4.31 -27.42
CA GLY A 121 5.35 -5.33 -28.17
C GLY A 121 4.77 -6.38 -27.23
N VAL A 122 3.47 -6.62 -27.32
CA VAL A 122 2.73 -7.56 -26.49
C VAL A 122 2.01 -8.60 -27.34
N GLY A 123 1.98 -9.84 -26.89
CA GLY A 123 1.38 -10.98 -27.56
C GLY A 123 0.00 -11.35 -27.02
N GLY A 124 -0.53 -12.47 -27.51
CA GLY A 124 -1.82 -12.99 -27.05
C GLY A 124 -1.81 -13.53 -25.60
N ASP A 125 -0.64 -13.70 -25.03
CA ASP A 125 -0.37 -14.08 -23.64
C ASP A 125 -0.38 -12.89 -22.67
N PHE A 126 -0.49 -11.66 -23.19
CA PHE A 126 -0.51 -10.45 -22.38
C PHE A 126 -1.82 -10.35 -21.57
N ASP A 127 -1.70 -10.11 -20.26
CA ASP A 127 -2.87 -9.91 -19.38
C ASP A 127 -3.52 -8.54 -19.59
N VAL A 128 -4.43 -8.48 -20.57
CA VAL A 128 -5.22 -7.28 -20.85
C VAL A 128 -6.11 -6.91 -19.65
N THR A 129 -6.52 -7.87 -18.83
CA THR A 129 -7.42 -7.63 -17.70
C THR A 129 -6.72 -6.79 -16.63
N ALA A 130 -5.47 -7.12 -16.32
CA ALA A 130 -4.64 -6.35 -15.39
C ALA A 130 -4.33 -4.94 -15.93
N PHE A 131 -4.18 -4.79 -17.25
CA PHE A 131 -3.91 -3.49 -17.87
C PHE A 131 -5.15 -2.60 -18.02
N ARG A 132 -6.35 -3.19 -18.15
CA ARG A 132 -7.61 -2.50 -18.49
C ARG A 132 -7.95 -1.27 -17.62
N PRO A 133 -7.67 -1.24 -16.31
CA PRO A 133 -7.92 -0.05 -15.48
C PRO A 133 -7.17 1.20 -15.94
N ASN A 134 -6.04 1.03 -16.61
CA ASN A 134 -5.23 2.13 -17.13
C ASN A 134 -5.74 2.67 -18.48
N LEU A 135 -6.57 1.91 -19.21
CA LEU A 135 -7.11 2.33 -20.50
C LEU A 135 -8.25 3.36 -20.29
N ARG A 136 -8.04 4.58 -20.77
CA ARG A 136 -9.00 5.69 -20.62
C ARG A 136 -9.95 5.84 -21.82
N GLU A 137 -9.43 5.63 -23.03
CA GLU A 137 -10.21 5.84 -24.27
C GLU A 137 -9.87 4.77 -25.30
N GLY A 138 -10.83 4.41 -26.13
CA GLY A 138 -10.62 3.48 -27.24
C GLY A 138 -10.57 2.01 -26.81
N ARG A 139 -9.74 1.22 -27.50
CA ARG A 139 -9.58 -0.22 -27.28
C ARG A 139 -8.12 -0.61 -27.24
N PHE A 140 -7.82 -1.73 -26.59
CA PHE A 140 -6.49 -2.34 -26.61
C PHE A 140 -6.14 -2.86 -28.01
N VAL A 141 -4.86 -3.19 -28.23
CA VAL A 141 -4.37 -3.80 -29.47
C VAL A 141 -5.17 -5.07 -29.76
N ALA A 142 -5.70 -5.19 -30.97
CA ALA A 142 -6.40 -6.39 -31.39
C ALA A 142 -5.42 -7.34 -32.10
N TRP A 143 -5.29 -8.54 -31.57
CA TRP A 143 -4.51 -9.58 -32.22
C TRP A 143 -5.36 -10.31 -33.26
N GLN A 144 -4.78 -10.51 -34.45
CA GLN A 144 -5.39 -11.30 -35.52
C GLN A 144 -4.47 -12.49 -35.81
N ASP A 145 -5.02 -13.67 -36.02
CA ASP A 145 -4.23 -14.89 -36.19
C ASP A 145 -3.28 -14.83 -37.41
N THR A 146 -3.70 -14.16 -38.47
CA THR A 146 -2.98 -14.17 -39.76
C THR A 146 -2.25 -12.88 -40.10
N ALA A 147 -2.57 -11.75 -39.43
CA ALA A 147 -2.02 -10.44 -39.76
C ALA A 147 -1.43 -9.74 -38.54
N THR A 148 -0.34 -8.97 -38.76
CA THR A 148 0.20 -8.07 -37.74
C THR A 148 -0.72 -6.88 -37.58
N SER A 149 -1.14 -6.59 -36.37
CA SER A 149 -1.93 -5.39 -36.08
C SER A 149 -1.10 -4.12 -36.31
N ARG A 150 -1.72 -3.10 -36.86
CA ARG A 150 -1.14 -1.75 -36.94
C ARG A 150 -1.63 -0.85 -35.81
N ASP A 151 -2.43 -1.40 -34.90
CA ASP A 151 -2.97 -0.67 -33.78
C ASP A 151 -1.88 -0.44 -32.72
N VAL A 152 -1.86 0.75 -32.15
CA VAL A 152 -1.00 1.11 -31.01
C VAL A 152 -1.84 1.78 -29.94
N VAL A 153 -1.44 1.56 -28.68
CA VAL A 153 -2.01 2.23 -27.52
C VAL A 153 -0.96 3.17 -26.96
N VAL A 154 -1.27 4.45 -26.95
CA VAL A 154 -0.37 5.54 -26.53
C VAL A 154 -0.78 6.07 -25.16
N SER A 155 0.15 6.66 -24.42
CA SER A 155 -0.23 7.36 -23.19
C SER A 155 -0.96 8.66 -23.51
N ARG A 156 -1.75 9.15 -22.55
CA ARG A 156 -2.40 10.46 -22.66
C ARG A 156 -1.37 11.58 -22.78
N LYS A 157 -0.21 11.45 -22.14
CA LYS A 157 0.89 12.43 -22.21
C LYS A 157 1.46 12.50 -23.62
N ILE A 158 1.80 11.35 -24.23
CA ILE A 158 2.27 11.26 -25.62
C ILE A 158 1.19 11.80 -26.59
N ALA A 159 -0.07 11.40 -26.39
CA ALA A 159 -1.17 11.85 -27.22
C ALA A 159 -1.34 13.38 -27.19
N ARG A 160 -1.21 14.01 -26.02
CA ARG A 160 -1.26 15.49 -25.87
C ARG A 160 -0.05 16.16 -26.54
N GLN A 161 1.17 15.64 -26.34
CA GLN A 161 2.38 16.22 -26.91
C GLN A 161 2.39 16.19 -28.43
N LEU A 162 1.96 15.07 -29.02
CA LEU A 162 1.90 14.87 -30.47
C LEU A 162 0.54 15.27 -31.09
N LYS A 163 -0.40 15.79 -30.27
CA LYS A 163 -1.77 16.18 -30.67
C LYS A 163 -2.55 15.06 -31.35
N LEU A 164 -2.32 13.82 -30.93
CA LEU A 164 -2.96 12.62 -31.47
C LEU A 164 -4.33 12.38 -30.85
N LYS A 165 -5.24 11.89 -31.69
CA LYS A 165 -6.59 11.44 -31.30
C LYS A 165 -6.76 9.96 -31.65
N LEU A 166 -7.83 9.36 -31.14
CA LEU A 166 -8.22 8.01 -31.54
C LEU A 166 -8.38 7.91 -33.06
N ASN A 167 -7.86 6.82 -33.62
CA ASN A 167 -7.81 6.46 -35.05
C ASN A 167 -6.87 7.30 -35.91
N ASP A 168 -6.11 8.25 -35.37
CA ASP A 168 -5.08 8.94 -36.12
C ASP A 168 -3.97 7.98 -36.56
N GLU A 169 -3.47 8.21 -37.78
CA GLU A 169 -2.28 7.50 -38.29
C GLU A 169 -1.03 8.29 -37.95
N VAL A 170 0.00 7.57 -37.47
CA VAL A 170 1.29 8.14 -37.11
C VAL A 170 2.42 7.28 -37.64
N ALA A 171 3.55 7.89 -38.00
CA ALA A 171 4.72 7.19 -38.52
C ALA A 171 5.71 6.87 -37.39
N LEU A 172 6.10 5.61 -37.29
CA LEU A 172 7.18 5.13 -36.44
C LEU A 172 8.45 4.97 -37.26
N TYR A 173 9.51 5.66 -36.87
CA TYR A 173 10.83 5.57 -37.48
C TYR A 173 11.76 4.78 -36.57
N PHE A 174 12.23 3.64 -37.04
CA PHE A 174 13.19 2.79 -36.34
C PHE A 174 14.60 3.13 -36.80
N VAL A 175 15.44 3.56 -35.84
CA VAL A 175 16.83 3.95 -36.10
C VAL A 175 17.70 2.67 -36.13
N GLN A 176 17.78 2.07 -37.31
CA GLN A 176 18.59 0.87 -37.56
C GLN A 176 19.14 0.93 -39.01
N THR A 177 20.01 0.02 -39.40
CA THR A 177 20.57 -0.03 -40.74
C THR A 177 20.06 -1.24 -41.53
N PRO A 178 19.28 -1.06 -42.62
CA PRO A 178 18.71 0.21 -43.08
C PRO A 178 17.57 0.73 -42.20
N PRO A 179 17.29 2.06 -42.18
CA PRO A 179 16.17 2.63 -41.44
C PRO A 179 14.85 2.04 -41.91
N ARG A 180 13.94 1.79 -40.97
CA ARG A 180 12.61 1.27 -41.26
C ARG A 180 11.54 2.21 -40.77
N VAL A 181 10.48 2.41 -41.59
CA VAL A 181 9.33 3.23 -41.25
C VAL A 181 8.08 2.36 -41.28
N ARG A 182 7.20 2.56 -40.29
CA ARG A 182 5.88 1.91 -40.23
C ARG A 182 4.81 2.92 -39.89
N LYS A 183 3.72 2.89 -40.63
CA LYS A 183 2.49 3.62 -40.27
C LYS A 183 1.68 2.76 -39.34
N VAL A 184 1.28 3.31 -38.21
CA VAL A 184 0.46 2.70 -37.17
C VAL A 184 -0.75 3.58 -36.86
N ARG A 185 -1.78 3.03 -36.26
CA ARG A 185 -3.02 3.72 -35.93
C ARG A 185 -3.24 3.71 -34.42
N VAL A 186 -3.53 4.84 -33.83
CA VAL A 186 -3.87 4.98 -32.41
C VAL A 186 -5.23 4.33 -32.14
N SER A 187 -5.26 3.16 -31.52
CA SER A 187 -6.48 2.44 -31.19
C SER A 187 -6.99 2.70 -29.78
N GLY A 188 -6.10 3.15 -28.88
CA GLY A 188 -6.45 3.45 -27.51
C GLY A 188 -5.49 4.45 -26.88
N ILE A 189 -5.98 5.08 -25.83
CA ILE A 189 -5.21 6.04 -25.02
C ILE A 189 -5.26 5.53 -23.57
N TYR A 190 -4.09 5.31 -22.98
CA TYR A 190 -3.94 4.89 -21.59
C TYR A 190 -3.36 6.01 -20.73
N GLU A 191 -3.51 5.89 -19.41
CA GLU A 191 -2.94 6.79 -18.42
C GLU A 191 -2.69 6.04 -17.13
N THR A 192 -1.44 5.99 -16.71
CA THR A 192 -1.04 5.37 -15.44
C THR A 192 -0.85 6.42 -14.35
N GLY A 193 -0.59 7.65 -14.73
CA GLY A 193 -0.11 8.72 -13.87
C GLY A 193 1.36 8.59 -13.49
N MET A 194 2.08 7.56 -13.96
CA MET A 194 3.52 7.35 -13.69
C MET A 194 4.35 7.83 -14.87
N GLU A 195 5.26 8.78 -14.62
CA GLU A 195 6.11 9.35 -15.67
C GLU A 195 6.97 8.30 -16.37
N GLU A 196 7.43 7.27 -15.63
CA GLU A 196 8.24 6.18 -16.16
C GLU A 196 7.56 5.44 -17.32
N PHE A 197 6.22 5.37 -17.31
CA PHE A 197 5.44 4.71 -18.36
C PHE A 197 4.79 5.71 -19.30
N ASP A 198 4.25 6.80 -18.78
CA ASP A 198 3.44 7.73 -19.57
C ASP A 198 4.26 8.63 -20.49
N ASP A 199 5.56 8.84 -20.19
CA ASP A 199 6.42 9.70 -20.99
C ASP A 199 6.83 9.09 -22.31
N ASN A 200 7.13 7.79 -22.32
CA ASN A 200 7.81 7.19 -23.47
C ASN A 200 7.23 5.87 -23.94
N LEU A 201 6.35 5.20 -23.15
CA LEU A 201 5.92 3.84 -23.50
C LEU A 201 4.70 3.84 -24.44
N VAL A 202 4.78 3.03 -25.50
CA VAL A 202 3.70 2.79 -26.47
C VAL A 202 3.52 1.29 -26.63
N LEU A 203 2.30 0.79 -26.44
CA LEU A 203 1.98 -0.63 -26.61
C LEU A 203 1.62 -0.95 -28.05
N CYS A 204 2.13 -2.06 -28.58
CA CYS A 204 1.85 -2.51 -29.95
C CYS A 204 1.85 -4.04 -30.03
N ASP A 205 1.47 -4.59 -31.19
CA ASP A 205 1.59 -6.02 -31.48
C ASP A 205 3.07 -6.44 -31.54
N ILE A 206 3.47 -7.43 -30.73
CA ILE A 206 4.86 -7.95 -30.67
C ILE A 206 5.36 -8.37 -32.06
N ARG A 207 4.50 -8.93 -32.92
CA ARG A 207 4.86 -9.36 -34.27
C ARG A 207 5.32 -8.21 -35.17
N LEU A 208 4.88 -6.97 -34.88
CA LEU A 208 5.39 -5.79 -35.55
C LEU A 208 6.89 -5.63 -35.29
N LEU A 209 7.28 -5.73 -34.02
CA LEU A 209 8.68 -5.57 -33.59
C LEU A 209 9.54 -6.75 -34.00
N GLN A 210 9.04 -7.99 -33.88
CA GLN A 210 9.73 -9.20 -34.35
C GLN A 210 10.08 -9.09 -35.84
N ARG A 211 9.15 -8.68 -36.70
CA ARG A 211 9.41 -8.47 -38.14
C ARG A 211 10.43 -7.37 -38.43
N ILE A 212 10.41 -6.30 -37.60
CA ILE A 212 11.38 -5.21 -37.74
C ILE A 212 12.79 -5.67 -37.35
N SER A 213 12.91 -6.47 -36.30
CA SER A 213 14.17 -6.96 -35.78
C SER A 213 14.66 -8.25 -36.47
N GLY A 214 13.81 -8.87 -37.31
CA GLY A 214 14.14 -10.13 -37.97
C GLY A 214 14.09 -11.35 -37.05
N TRP A 215 13.29 -11.27 -35.97
CA TRP A 215 13.13 -12.34 -35.00
C TRP A 215 12.06 -13.35 -35.43
N LYS A 216 12.20 -14.56 -34.92
CA LYS A 216 11.19 -15.61 -35.10
C LYS A 216 9.94 -15.37 -34.23
N PRO A 217 8.78 -15.96 -34.60
CA PRO A 217 7.55 -15.79 -33.80
C PRO A 217 7.65 -16.31 -32.36
N ASN A 218 8.52 -17.28 -32.09
CA ASN A 218 8.78 -17.83 -30.75
C ASN A 218 9.92 -17.13 -30.02
N GLN A 219 10.32 -15.94 -30.43
CA GLN A 219 11.38 -15.15 -29.80
C GLN A 219 10.78 -13.88 -29.22
N VAL A 220 11.13 -13.60 -27.97
CA VAL A 220 10.74 -12.39 -27.23
C VAL A 220 11.98 -11.75 -26.60
N GLY A 221 11.88 -10.53 -26.13
CA GLY A 221 13.02 -9.85 -25.49
C GLY A 221 13.12 -10.13 -24.01
N VAL A 222 11.96 -10.16 -23.34
CA VAL A 222 11.86 -10.30 -21.88
C VAL A 222 10.66 -11.18 -21.53
N TYR A 223 10.82 -12.05 -20.53
CA TYR A 223 9.69 -12.64 -19.84
C TYR A 223 9.32 -11.75 -18.66
N GLU A 224 8.08 -11.34 -18.59
CA GLU A 224 7.49 -10.71 -17.43
C GLU A 224 6.77 -11.77 -16.61
N VAL A 225 7.28 -12.02 -15.40
CA VAL A 225 6.77 -13.05 -14.49
C VAL A 225 5.91 -12.42 -13.41
N PHE A 226 4.69 -12.88 -13.28
CA PHE A 226 3.74 -12.48 -12.26
C PHE A 226 3.69 -13.55 -11.17
N LEU A 227 3.88 -13.13 -9.92
CA LEU A 227 3.79 -14.01 -8.74
C LEU A 227 2.38 -13.95 -8.15
N ASP A 228 1.99 -14.99 -7.42
CA ASP A 228 0.69 -15.04 -6.72
C ASP A 228 0.53 -13.93 -5.68
N ALA A 229 1.62 -13.54 -5.03
CA ALA A 229 1.64 -12.44 -4.08
C ALA A 229 3.02 -11.75 -4.06
N PHE A 230 3.01 -10.41 -3.96
CA PHE A 230 4.26 -9.62 -3.90
C PHE A 230 5.17 -10.00 -2.72
N LYS A 231 4.60 -10.31 -1.55
CA LYS A 231 5.37 -10.75 -0.37
C LYS A 231 6.23 -11.98 -0.60
N ASP A 232 5.92 -12.75 -1.64
CA ASP A 232 6.63 -13.99 -1.99
C ASP A 232 7.72 -13.76 -3.06
N GLU A 233 8.08 -12.48 -3.36
CA GLU A 233 9.05 -12.11 -4.40
C GLU A 233 10.38 -12.86 -4.24
N GLU A 234 10.91 -12.97 -3.01
CA GLU A 234 12.18 -13.66 -2.77
C GLU A 234 12.09 -15.17 -3.05
N ALA A 235 11.01 -15.80 -2.57
CA ALA A 235 10.79 -17.23 -2.82
C ALA A 235 10.46 -17.51 -4.29
N GLY A 236 9.68 -16.62 -4.94
CA GLY A 236 9.38 -16.69 -6.37
C GLY A 236 10.62 -16.49 -7.24
N SER A 237 11.46 -15.51 -6.90
CA SER A 237 12.72 -15.23 -7.58
C SER A 237 13.63 -16.45 -7.58
N LYS A 238 13.77 -17.15 -6.45
CA LYS A 238 14.57 -18.36 -6.37
C LYS A 238 14.02 -19.48 -7.27
N LYS A 239 12.70 -19.69 -7.27
CA LYS A 239 12.06 -20.71 -8.13
C LYS A 239 12.25 -20.41 -9.63
N VAL A 240 12.08 -19.12 -10.01
CA VAL A 240 12.32 -18.69 -11.40
C VAL A 240 13.78 -18.88 -11.77
N PHE A 241 14.72 -18.55 -10.88
CA PHE A 241 16.15 -18.75 -11.08
C PHE A 241 16.52 -20.21 -11.29
N ASP A 242 15.90 -21.13 -10.55
CA ASP A 242 16.15 -22.58 -10.65
C ASP A 242 15.61 -23.18 -11.99
N LEU A 243 14.65 -22.50 -12.64
CA LEU A 243 14.02 -22.95 -13.90
C LEU A 243 14.53 -22.22 -15.15
N MET A 244 15.28 -21.13 -14.98
CA MET A 244 15.80 -20.38 -16.12
C MET A 244 17.08 -20.99 -16.70
N ASP A 245 17.34 -20.75 -17.98
CA ASP A 245 18.56 -21.19 -18.63
C ASP A 245 19.76 -20.36 -18.17
N PHE A 246 20.97 -20.93 -18.26
CA PHE A 246 22.22 -20.32 -17.75
C PHE A 246 22.57 -18.98 -18.44
N GLU A 247 22.14 -18.79 -19.68
CA GLU A 247 22.39 -17.55 -20.45
C GLU A 247 21.39 -16.42 -20.10
N MET A 248 20.48 -16.65 -19.16
CA MET A 248 19.45 -15.69 -18.78
C MET A 248 19.84 -14.92 -17.51
N ARG A 249 19.30 -13.72 -17.40
CA ARG A 249 19.41 -12.85 -16.23
C ARG A 249 18.03 -12.57 -15.68
N LEU A 250 17.88 -12.75 -14.37
CA LEU A 250 16.70 -12.36 -13.61
C LEU A 250 16.93 -10.99 -12.96
N VAL A 251 15.96 -10.10 -13.11
CA VAL A 251 15.93 -8.78 -12.48
C VAL A 251 14.60 -8.64 -11.75
N LYS A 252 14.62 -8.31 -10.48
CA LYS A 252 13.41 -7.95 -9.73
C LYS A 252 12.93 -6.57 -10.16
N VAL A 253 11.62 -6.43 -10.34
CA VAL A 253 11.05 -5.13 -10.71
C VAL A 253 11.24 -4.10 -9.58
N THR A 254 11.31 -4.57 -8.33
CA THR A 254 11.70 -3.76 -7.16
C THR A 254 13.12 -3.18 -7.27
N GLU A 255 14.06 -3.91 -7.85
CA GLU A 255 15.43 -3.43 -8.11
C GLU A 255 15.46 -2.47 -9.31
N LYS A 256 14.70 -2.78 -10.35
CA LYS A 256 14.63 -1.94 -11.56
C LYS A 256 14.07 -0.55 -11.27
N TYR A 257 13.08 -0.45 -10.41
CA TYR A 257 12.44 0.80 -9.98
C TYR A 257 12.77 1.13 -8.52
N SER A 258 14.02 0.85 -8.10
CA SER A 258 14.47 0.99 -6.71
C SER A 258 14.15 2.35 -6.09
N GLN A 259 14.24 3.45 -6.85
CA GLN A 259 13.93 4.79 -6.36
C GLN A 259 12.49 4.92 -5.83
N ILE A 260 11.52 4.35 -6.55
CA ILE A 260 10.10 4.37 -6.15
C ILE A 260 9.89 3.51 -4.91
N PHE A 261 10.46 2.29 -4.91
CA PHE A 261 10.32 1.38 -3.78
C PHE A 261 11.03 1.89 -2.52
N GLU A 262 12.22 2.48 -2.64
CA GLU A 262 12.92 3.15 -1.53
C GLU A 262 12.11 4.33 -0.98
N TRP A 263 11.52 5.15 -1.85
CA TRP A 263 10.64 6.23 -1.43
C TRP A 263 9.41 5.73 -0.66
N LEU A 264 8.77 4.64 -1.14
CA LEU A 264 7.67 3.99 -0.41
C LEU A 264 8.10 3.43 0.95
N MET A 265 9.32 2.90 1.05
CA MET A 265 9.89 2.46 2.33
C MET A 265 10.12 3.63 3.28
N LEU A 266 10.60 4.77 2.80
CA LEU A 266 10.75 5.99 3.59
C LEU A 266 9.41 6.51 4.12
N LEU A 267 8.35 6.52 3.29
CA LEU A 267 7.00 6.87 3.72
C LEU A 267 6.52 5.96 4.85
N ASN A 268 6.70 4.65 4.71
CA ASN A 268 6.33 3.67 5.74
C ASN A 268 7.08 3.94 7.07
N ARG A 269 8.37 4.23 7.00
CA ARG A 269 9.19 4.57 8.16
C ARG A 269 8.72 5.84 8.85
N ASN A 270 8.44 6.88 8.09
CA ASN A 270 7.96 8.17 8.62
C ASN A 270 6.60 7.99 9.33
N VAL A 271 5.64 7.33 8.67
CA VAL A 271 4.32 7.04 9.27
C VAL A 271 4.49 6.25 10.57
N THR A 272 5.34 5.22 10.60
CA THR A 272 5.59 4.43 11.80
C THR A 272 6.14 5.27 12.95
N ILE A 273 7.06 6.20 12.67
CA ILE A 273 7.62 7.13 13.68
C ILE A 273 6.50 8.02 14.25
N PHE A 274 5.70 8.66 13.38
CA PHE A 274 4.61 9.53 13.82
C PHE A 274 3.55 8.78 14.64
N LEU A 275 3.17 7.58 14.21
CA LEU A 275 2.19 6.77 14.94
C LEU A 275 2.72 6.29 16.29
N THR A 276 4.00 5.95 16.38
CA THR A 276 4.66 5.63 17.65
C THR A 276 4.62 6.82 18.61
N LEU A 277 4.88 8.03 18.10
CA LEU A 277 4.80 9.26 18.89
C LEU A 277 3.36 9.54 19.38
N ILE A 278 2.37 9.39 18.50
CA ILE A 278 0.94 9.56 18.87
C ILE A 278 0.55 8.56 19.95
N LEU A 279 0.96 7.31 19.79
CA LEU A 279 0.70 6.26 20.78
C LEU A 279 1.35 6.57 22.12
N PHE A 280 2.60 7.07 22.12
CA PHE A 280 3.30 7.51 23.33
C PHE A 280 2.53 8.64 24.03
N VAL A 281 2.06 9.64 23.30
CA VAL A 281 1.26 10.76 23.85
C VAL A 281 -0.06 10.25 24.46
N ALA A 282 -0.76 9.34 23.76
CA ALA A 282 -1.98 8.74 24.28
C ALA A 282 -1.75 7.96 25.58
N CYS A 283 -0.65 7.22 25.67
CA CYS A 283 -0.23 6.52 26.87
C CYS A 283 0.09 7.47 28.01
N PHE A 284 0.84 8.53 27.75
CA PHE A 284 1.19 9.53 28.77
C PHE A 284 -0.04 10.25 29.31
N ASN A 285 -0.97 10.62 28.43
CA ASN A 285 -2.26 11.20 28.83
C ASN A 285 -3.04 10.25 29.74
N MET A 286 -3.06 8.95 29.42
CA MET A 286 -3.76 7.97 30.25
C MET A 286 -3.15 7.82 31.65
N VAL A 287 -1.80 7.87 31.76
CA VAL A 287 -1.11 7.89 33.06
C VAL A 287 -1.54 9.11 33.88
N ALA A 288 -1.50 10.31 33.26
CA ALA A 288 -1.88 11.56 33.94
C ALA A 288 -3.33 11.52 34.45
N ILE A 289 -4.25 11.04 33.61
CA ILE A 289 -5.68 10.93 33.98
C ILE A 289 -5.87 9.97 35.14
N LEU A 290 -5.20 8.82 35.14
CA LEU A 290 -5.30 7.87 36.24
C LEU A 290 -4.70 8.40 37.53
N LEU A 291 -3.57 9.12 37.47
CA LEU A 291 -3.01 9.79 38.63
C LEU A 291 -4.00 10.80 39.22
N ILE A 292 -4.64 11.61 38.40
CA ILE A 292 -5.67 12.57 38.83
C ILE A 292 -6.83 11.83 39.48
N LEU A 293 -7.34 10.76 38.86
CA LEU A 293 -8.42 9.94 39.43
C LEU A 293 -8.04 9.32 40.78
N ILE A 294 -6.80 8.84 40.92
CA ILE A 294 -6.30 8.26 42.19
C ILE A 294 -6.19 9.33 43.26
N MET A 295 -5.66 10.52 42.91
CA MET A 295 -5.47 11.63 43.85
C MET A 295 -6.84 12.17 44.35
N GLU A 296 -7.83 12.34 43.48
CA GLU A 296 -9.18 12.78 43.82
C GLU A 296 -9.91 11.79 44.73
N ARG A 297 -9.58 10.50 44.64
CA ARG A 297 -10.19 9.44 45.47
C ARG A 297 -9.31 8.99 46.65
N THR A 298 -8.33 9.79 47.05
CA THR A 298 -7.38 9.45 48.12
C THR A 298 -8.07 9.14 49.45
N GLN A 299 -9.15 9.89 49.80
CA GLN A 299 -9.93 9.63 51.01
C GLN A 299 -10.61 8.27 50.99
N MET A 300 -11.24 7.91 49.85
CA MET A 300 -11.87 6.60 49.66
C MET A 300 -10.82 5.47 49.80
N ILE A 301 -9.60 5.68 49.21
CA ILE A 301 -8.49 4.73 49.33
C ILE A 301 -8.07 4.57 50.79
N GLY A 302 -7.96 5.69 51.55
CA GLY A 302 -7.66 5.69 53.00
C GLY A 302 -8.68 4.91 53.81
N LEU A 303 -9.96 5.15 53.56
CA LEU A 303 -11.07 4.45 54.24
C LEU A 303 -11.06 2.95 53.95
N LEU A 304 -10.89 2.54 52.69
CA LEU A 304 -10.78 1.13 52.29
C LEU A 304 -9.61 0.43 52.95
N LYS A 305 -8.45 1.10 53.07
CA LYS A 305 -7.29 0.59 53.79
C LYS A 305 -7.53 0.46 55.30
N ALA A 306 -8.23 1.44 55.92
CA ALA A 306 -8.59 1.42 57.35
C ALA A 306 -9.55 0.26 57.67
N VAL A 307 -10.41 -0.14 56.77
CA VAL A 307 -11.33 -1.28 56.88
C VAL A 307 -10.62 -2.62 56.53
N GLY A 308 -9.32 -2.59 56.17
CA GLY A 308 -8.49 -3.80 55.96
C GLY A 308 -8.39 -4.25 54.47
N ALA A 309 -8.77 -3.44 53.50
CA ALA A 309 -8.58 -3.80 52.10
C ALA A 309 -7.09 -3.85 51.74
N ARG A 310 -6.69 -4.93 51.05
CA ARG A 310 -5.32 -5.10 50.56
C ARG A 310 -5.02 -4.18 49.36
N ASN A 311 -3.77 -3.69 49.25
CA ASN A 311 -3.36 -2.81 48.15
C ASN A 311 -3.75 -3.36 46.78
N GLY A 312 -3.56 -4.66 46.54
CA GLY A 312 -3.93 -5.29 45.25
C GLY A 312 -5.44 -5.28 44.96
N GLN A 313 -6.30 -5.27 45.96
CA GLN A 313 -7.75 -5.16 45.77
C GLN A 313 -8.10 -3.74 45.32
N ILE A 314 -7.49 -2.73 45.95
CA ILE A 314 -7.69 -1.32 45.58
C ILE A 314 -7.10 -1.05 44.19
N GLN A 315 -5.91 -1.54 43.87
CA GLN A 315 -5.30 -1.43 42.53
C GLN A 315 -6.23 -2.00 41.44
N ARG A 316 -6.83 -3.17 41.68
CA ARG A 316 -7.80 -3.76 40.73
C ARG A 316 -9.01 -2.85 40.45
N ILE A 317 -9.50 -2.09 41.44
CA ILE A 317 -10.60 -1.14 41.24
C ILE A 317 -10.21 -0.09 40.19
N PHE A 318 -9.03 0.51 40.33
CA PHE A 318 -8.53 1.52 39.40
C PHE A 318 -8.16 0.95 38.03
N VAL A 319 -7.59 -0.27 37.98
CA VAL A 319 -7.35 -0.99 36.70
C VAL A 319 -8.68 -1.24 35.97
N PHE A 320 -9.74 -1.70 36.65
CA PHE A 320 -11.05 -1.89 36.03
C PHE A 320 -11.67 -0.56 35.56
N SER A 321 -11.48 0.52 36.32
CA SER A 321 -11.93 1.86 35.91
C SER A 321 -11.19 2.34 34.66
N GLY A 322 -9.86 2.20 34.63
CA GLY A 322 -9.02 2.52 33.48
C GLY A 322 -9.37 1.67 32.25
N LEU A 323 -9.54 0.35 32.42
CA LEU A 323 -9.92 -0.55 31.34
C LEU A 323 -11.24 -0.14 30.70
N ARG A 324 -12.21 0.30 31.49
CA ARG A 324 -13.51 0.81 30.99
C ARG A 324 -13.34 2.09 30.15
N LEU A 325 -12.47 3.02 30.60
CA LEU A 325 -12.17 4.24 29.82
C LEU A 325 -11.49 3.89 28.49
N ILE A 326 -10.51 2.98 28.54
CA ILE A 326 -9.82 2.48 27.34
C ILE A 326 -10.82 1.86 26.37
N SER A 327 -11.67 0.93 26.85
CA SER A 327 -12.66 0.25 26.00
C SER A 327 -13.61 1.25 25.31
N LYS A 328 -14.06 2.28 26.03
CA LYS A 328 -14.89 3.35 25.42
C LYS A 328 -14.09 4.15 24.39
N GLY A 329 -12.85 4.52 24.70
CA GLY A 329 -11.95 5.21 23.76
C GLY A 329 -11.72 4.39 22.50
N MET A 330 -11.46 3.08 22.64
CA MET A 330 -11.28 2.17 21.51
C MET A 330 -12.54 2.01 20.66
N ILE A 331 -13.72 1.89 21.27
CA ILE A 331 -14.99 1.82 20.52
C ILE A 331 -15.16 3.07 19.67
N TRP A 332 -15.05 4.26 20.29
CA TRP A 332 -15.16 5.52 19.55
C TRP A 332 -14.05 5.71 18.53
N GLY A 333 -12.81 5.29 18.85
CA GLY A 333 -11.68 5.33 17.91
C GLY A 333 -11.91 4.49 16.67
N ASN A 334 -12.44 3.27 16.84
CA ASN A 334 -12.81 2.41 15.72
C ASN A 334 -13.98 3.00 14.91
N VAL A 335 -15.04 3.49 15.57
CA VAL A 335 -16.19 4.08 14.88
C VAL A 335 -15.76 5.28 14.04
N ILE A 336 -14.95 6.18 14.60
CA ILE A 336 -14.45 7.37 13.90
C ILE A 336 -13.45 6.96 12.80
N GLY A 337 -12.45 6.14 13.10
CA GLY A 337 -11.40 5.75 12.15
C GLY A 337 -11.96 4.96 10.96
N ILE A 338 -12.74 3.91 11.22
CA ILE A 338 -13.40 3.11 10.18
C ILE A 338 -14.43 3.95 9.42
N GLY A 339 -15.18 4.81 10.14
CA GLY A 339 -16.15 5.70 9.51
C GLY A 339 -15.51 6.68 8.53
N LEU A 340 -14.39 7.31 8.89
CA LEU A 340 -13.64 8.20 7.99
C LEU A 340 -13.07 7.44 6.78
N CYS A 341 -12.50 6.25 6.99
CA CYS A 341 -12.04 5.40 5.90
C CYS A 341 -13.19 5.02 4.96
N ALA A 342 -14.35 4.64 5.49
CA ALA A 342 -15.52 4.30 4.70
C ALA A 342 -16.05 5.51 3.90
N LEU A 343 -16.13 6.68 4.53
CA LEU A 343 -16.51 7.92 3.83
C LEU A 343 -15.57 8.22 2.67
N GLN A 344 -14.27 8.12 2.89
CA GLN A 344 -13.29 8.33 1.82
C GLN A 344 -13.41 7.27 0.72
N TYR A 345 -13.57 6.00 1.06
CA TYR A 345 -13.68 4.89 0.11
C TYR A 345 -14.90 5.04 -0.82
N PHE A 346 -16.08 5.36 -0.27
CA PHE A 346 -17.31 5.46 -1.06
C PHE A 346 -17.48 6.79 -1.77
N PHE A 347 -17.10 7.89 -1.14
CA PHE A 347 -17.37 9.24 -1.66
C PHE A 347 -16.15 9.91 -2.29
N LYS A 348 -14.94 9.36 -2.14
CA LYS A 348 -13.69 9.93 -2.68
C LYS A 348 -13.55 11.42 -2.39
N LEU A 349 -13.81 11.83 -1.14
CA LEU A 349 -13.90 13.23 -0.71
C LEU A 349 -12.61 14.02 -0.90
N ILE A 350 -11.46 13.32 -0.81
CA ILE A 350 -10.14 13.93 -0.95
C ILE A 350 -9.60 13.54 -2.32
N PRO A 351 -9.76 14.42 -3.34
CA PRO A 351 -9.12 14.21 -4.64
C PRO A 351 -7.61 14.45 -4.51
N LEU A 352 -6.84 13.76 -5.35
CA LEU A 352 -5.41 13.95 -5.51
C LEU A 352 -5.13 14.36 -6.95
N ASP A 353 -4.04 15.07 -7.15
CA ASP A 353 -3.52 15.38 -8.48
C ASP A 353 -2.82 14.14 -9.05
N PRO A 354 -3.33 13.56 -10.15
CA PRO A 354 -2.77 12.35 -10.73
C PRO A 354 -1.31 12.49 -11.17
N ASP A 355 -0.92 13.68 -11.62
CA ASP A 355 0.44 13.94 -12.10
C ASP A 355 1.47 13.95 -10.95
N THR A 356 1.03 14.26 -9.72
CA THR A 356 1.92 14.32 -8.54
C THR A 356 1.85 13.05 -7.69
N TYR A 357 0.65 12.47 -7.53
CA TYR A 357 0.41 11.35 -6.61
C TYR A 357 0.12 10.03 -7.30
N TYR A 358 0.17 9.98 -8.61
CA TYR A 358 -0.08 8.77 -9.41
C TYR A 358 -1.52 8.21 -9.31
N MET A 359 -2.46 8.96 -8.72
CA MET A 359 -3.84 8.51 -8.50
C MET A 359 -4.84 9.66 -8.35
N ASP A 360 -6.10 9.44 -8.68
CA ASP A 360 -7.16 10.47 -8.71
C ASP A 360 -7.72 10.82 -7.31
N SER A 361 -7.57 9.94 -6.32
CA SER A 361 -8.09 10.15 -4.96
C SER A 361 -7.31 9.32 -3.94
N VAL A 362 -7.35 9.73 -2.66
CA VAL A 362 -6.71 9.00 -1.58
C VAL A 362 -7.29 7.58 -1.50
N PRO A 363 -6.48 6.55 -1.73
CA PRO A 363 -6.90 5.16 -1.70
C PRO A 363 -6.99 4.65 -0.26
N ILE A 364 -7.93 3.73 -0.03
CA ILE A 364 -8.12 3.09 1.29
C ILE A 364 -8.01 1.59 1.11
N GLU A 365 -7.11 0.97 1.86
CA GLU A 365 -7.00 -0.48 1.96
C GLU A 365 -7.68 -0.99 3.23
N TRP A 366 -8.48 -2.06 3.08
CA TRP A 366 -9.15 -2.73 4.18
C TRP A 366 -8.37 -3.97 4.62
N ASP A 367 -7.32 -3.77 5.41
CA ASP A 367 -6.57 -4.86 6.02
C ASP A 367 -7.15 -5.19 7.42
N ILE A 368 -8.09 -6.15 7.45
CA ILE A 368 -8.74 -6.57 8.70
C ILE A 368 -7.73 -7.16 9.71
N PRO A 369 -6.80 -8.06 9.34
CA PRO A 369 -5.73 -8.52 10.20
C PRO A 369 -4.94 -7.40 10.86
N LEU A 370 -4.52 -6.40 10.08
CA LEU A 370 -3.78 -5.24 10.59
C LEU A 370 -4.62 -4.42 11.56
N LEU A 371 -5.90 -4.19 11.25
CA LEU A 371 -6.83 -3.46 12.12
C LEU A 371 -7.00 -4.16 13.47
N LEU A 372 -7.14 -5.48 13.49
CA LEU A 372 -7.22 -6.26 14.72
C LEU A 372 -5.91 -6.20 15.51
N LEU A 373 -4.77 -6.30 14.81
CA LEU A 373 -3.44 -6.20 15.43
C LEU A 373 -3.24 -4.85 16.10
N LEU A 374 -3.62 -3.73 15.43
CA LEU A 374 -3.55 -2.39 15.99
C LEU A 374 -4.39 -2.25 17.26
N ASN A 375 -5.63 -2.75 17.23
CA ASN A 375 -6.50 -2.75 18.40
C ASN A 375 -5.90 -3.52 19.57
N LEU A 376 -5.36 -4.70 19.30
CA LEU A 376 -4.71 -5.54 20.32
C LEU A 376 -3.47 -4.85 20.89
N LEU A 377 -2.63 -4.26 20.03
CA LEU A 377 -1.40 -3.57 20.43
C LEU A 377 -1.71 -2.37 21.33
N VAL A 378 -2.67 -1.52 20.93
CA VAL A 378 -3.10 -0.35 21.71
C VAL A 378 -3.66 -0.79 23.05
N LEU A 379 -4.52 -1.82 23.09
CA LEU A 379 -5.09 -2.35 24.32
C LEU A 379 -3.99 -2.85 25.27
N LEU A 380 -3.08 -3.70 24.78
CA LEU A 380 -2.01 -4.28 25.60
C LEU A 380 -1.05 -3.21 26.13
N LEU A 381 -0.67 -2.26 25.28
CA LEU A 381 0.26 -1.21 25.63
C LEU A 381 -0.32 -0.28 26.69
N ILE A 382 -1.55 0.22 26.50
CA ILE A 382 -2.20 1.11 27.48
C ILE A 382 -2.47 0.34 28.77
N LEU A 383 -2.89 -0.93 28.70
CA LEU A 383 -3.11 -1.76 29.88
C LEU A 383 -1.81 -1.96 30.68
N SER A 384 -0.67 -2.18 30.02
CA SER A 384 0.64 -2.31 30.67
C SER A 384 1.05 -1.02 31.38
N ILE A 385 0.86 0.12 30.72
CA ILE A 385 1.21 1.43 31.27
C ILE A 385 0.29 1.81 32.44
N LEU A 386 -0.98 1.36 32.42
CA LEU A 386 -1.95 1.62 33.47
C LEU A 386 -1.54 1.03 34.85
N LEU A 387 -0.66 0.02 34.85
CA LEU A 387 -0.13 -0.53 36.08
C LEU A 387 0.77 0.47 36.84
N ILE A 388 1.47 1.38 36.13
CA ILE A 388 2.42 2.33 36.73
C ILE A 388 1.74 3.26 37.75
N PRO A 389 0.64 4.00 37.43
CA PRO A 389 -0.03 4.87 38.39
C PRO A 389 -0.61 4.12 39.58
N THR A 390 -1.03 2.86 39.38
CA THR A 390 -1.62 2.07 40.48
C THR A 390 -0.61 1.72 41.56
N LEU A 391 0.70 1.73 41.27
CA LEU A 391 1.74 1.56 42.27
C LEU A 391 1.76 2.69 43.34
N VAL A 392 1.32 3.90 42.95
CA VAL A 392 1.20 5.04 43.87
C VAL A 392 0.22 4.74 45.01
N ILE A 393 -0.80 3.91 44.78
CA ILE A 393 -1.81 3.50 45.76
C ILE A 393 -1.13 2.84 47.01
N SER A 394 -0.05 2.10 46.80
CA SER A 394 0.69 1.45 47.91
C SER A 394 1.29 2.45 48.86
N ARG A 395 1.68 3.64 48.39
CA ARG A 395 2.34 4.70 49.17
C ARG A 395 1.36 5.61 49.91
N ILE A 396 0.06 5.50 49.71
CA ILE A 396 -0.96 6.31 50.38
C ILE A 396 -1.10 5.77 51.82
N ASN A 397 -0.78 6.62 52.82
CA ASN A 397 -0.92 6.31 54.23
C ASN A 397 -2.38 6.60 54.68
N PRO A 398 -3.09 5.61 55.29
CA PRO A 398 -4.50 5.78 55.69
C PRO A 398 -4.68 6.89 56.69
N VAL A 399 -3.77 7.07 57.65
CA VAL A 399 -3.85 8.09 58.70
C VAL A 399 -3.81 9.52 58.09
N LYS A 400 -2.97 9.76 57.09
CA LYS A 400 -2.85 11.07 56.42
C LYS A 400 -4.01 11.31 55.45
N ALA A 401 -4.60 10.25 54.86
CA ALA A 401 -5.69 10.34 53.89
C ALA A 401 -7.06 10.65 54.54
N ILE A 402 -7.24 10.33 55.83
CA ILE A 402 -8.53 10.54 56.52
C ILE A 402 -8.50 11.84 57.34
N ARG A 403 -7.32 12.34 57.72
CA ARG A 403 -7.18 13.62 58.42
C ARG A 403 -7.31 14.76 57.39
N PHE A 404 -8.40 15.48 57.48
CA PHE A 404 -8.52 16.80 56.88
C PHE A 404 -7.81 17.86 57.71
N ASP A 405 -6.90 18.56 57.12
CA ASP A 405 -6.66 19.98 57.38
C ASP A 405 -7.03 20.75 56.13
#